data_5e120c130f2669bea8904316dba8736e
#
_entry.id   5e120c130f2669bea8904316dba8736e
#
_cell.length_a   1.000
_cell.length_b   1.000
_cell.length_c   1.000
_cell.angle_alpha   90.00
_cell.angle_beta   90.00
_cell.angle_gamma   90.00
#
_symmetry.space_group_name_H-M   'P 1'
#
loop_
_entity.id
_entity.type
_entity.pdbx_description
1 polymer ?
#
loop_
_entity_poly.entity_id
_entity_poly.type
_entity_poly.pdbx_seq_one_letter_code
_entity_poly.pdbx_strand_id
1 'polypeptide(L)'
;SLSEMDKDEIAREYPSATDEQAEDSWEQLFADEDFTYPMRAWARSMENVSSDAYLYWFTWVPPVENSEQLGSFHAAELGYVFGNLTLFGAKPTEADEQFSEMMSTIWTQFAKTGNPNGPGLPEWSPYTSDNEAYVELGINTGPRSELRIAQIDLIESAWKKRRSQQ
;
A
#
# COMPACT_ATOMS: atom_id res chain seq x y z
N SER A 1 10.39 -15.38 -6.05
CA SER A 1 9.64 -15.95 -7.16
C SER A 1 8.72 -17.08 -6.65
N LEU A 2 7.56 -17.23 -7.27
CA LEU A 2 6.50 -18.18 -6.89
C LEU A 2 6.99 -19.64 -6.76
N SER A 3 8.01 -20.03 -7.52
CA SER A 3 8.56 -21.38 -7.52
C SER A 3 9.26 -21.78 -6.20
N GLU A 4 9.62 -20.82 -5.37
CA GLU A 4 10.30 -21.05 -4.10
C GLU A 4 9.33 -21.03 -2.89
N MET A 5 8.08 -20.68 -3.13
CA MET A 5 7.03 -20.67 -2.11
C MET A 5 6.49 -22.08 -1.86
N ASP A 6 6.07 -22.36 -0.63
CA ASP A 6 5.33 -23.58 -0.31
C ASP A 6 3.92 -23.51 -0.93
N LYS A 7 3.53 -24.58 -1.64
CA LYS A 7 2.25 -24.59 -2.37
C LYS A 7 1.02 -24.59 -1.46
N ASP A 8 1.14 -25.23 -0.29
CA ASP A 8 0.03 -25.29 0.65
C ASP A 8 -0.12 -23.93 1.37
N GLU A 9 0.99 -23.23 1.62
CA GLU A 9 0.98 -21.86 2.16
C GLU A 9 0.41 -20.88 1.13
N ILE A 10 0.81 -20.96 -0.14
CA ILE A 10 0.22 -20.13 -1.21
C ILE A 10 -1.29 -20.35 -1.28
N ALA A 11 -1.75 -21.62 -1.32
CA ALA A 11 -3.16 -21.93 -1.44
C ALA A 11 -4.01 -21.46 -0.24
N ARG A 12 -3.39 -21.32 0.93
CA ARG A 12 -4.03 -20.79 2.13
C ARG A 12 -4.14 -19.27 2.09
N GLU A 13 -3.08 -18.58 1.71
CA GLU A 13 -3.02 -17.11 1.71
C GLU A 13 -3.65 -16.48 0.45
N TYR A 14 -3.66 -17.23 -0.65
CA TYR A 14 -4.21 -16.84 -1.94
C TYR A 14 -5.13 -17.95 -2.47
N PRO A 15 -6.38 -18.03 -1.96
CA PRO A 15 -7.31 -19.11 -2.31
C PRO A 15 -7.70 -19.06 -3.79
N SER A 16 -7.84 -20.25 -4.42
CA SER A 16 -8.13 -20.38 -5.85
C SER A 16 -9.12 -21.52 -6.15
N ALA A 17 -10.12 -21.68 -5.28
CA ALA A 17 -11.11 -22.76 -5.43
C ALA A 17 -12.13 -22.51 -6.57
N THR A 18 -12.30 -21.24 -6.99
CA THR A 18 -13.13 -20.84 -8.15
C THR A 18 -12.32 -19.95 -9.06
N ASP A 19 -12.75 -19.78 -10.32
CA ASP A 19 -12.08 -18.90 -11.29
C ASP A 19 -12.04 -17.45 -10.78
N GLU A 20 -13.12 -16.95 -10.18
CA GLU A 20 -13.18 -15.61 -9.57
C GLU A 20 -12.16 -15.46 -8.44
N GLN A 21 -12.10 -16.41 -7.50
CA GLN A 21 -11.09 -16.40 -6.45
C GLN A 21 -9.66 -16.47 -6.98
N ALA A 22 -9.45 -17.24 -8.06
CA ALA A 22 -8.14 -17.37 -8.67
C ALA A 22 -7.69 -16.04 -9.32
N GLU A 23 -8.60 -15.32 -9.95
CA GLU A 23 -8.34 -13.99 -10.53
C GLU A 23 -7.99 -12.98 -9.43
N ASP A 24 -8.84 -12.84 -8.42
CA ASP A 24 -8.61 -11.96 -7.26
C ASP A 24 -7.28 -12.26 -6.55
N SER A 25 -7.02 -13.55 -6.32
CA SER A 25 -5.78 -13.99 -5.64
C SER A 25 -4.53 -13.74 -6.48
N TRP A 26 -4.64 -13.87 -7.79
CA TRP A 26 -3.54 -13.55 -8.70
C TRP A 26 -3.21 -12.05 -8.67
N GLU A 27 -4.22 -11.19 -8.73
CA GLU A 27 -4.04 -9.73 -8.63
C GLU A 27 -3.41 -9.33 -7.29
N GLN A 28 -3.91 -9.91 -6.19
CA GLN A 28 -3.36 -9.66 -4.86
C GLN A 28 -1.92 -10.13 -4.72
N LEU A 29 -1.60 -11.34 -5.19
CA LEU A 29 -0.24 -11.87 -5.15
C LEU A 29 0.72 -11.02 -5.98
N PHE A 30 0.29 -10.57 -7.16
CA PHE A 30 1.07 -9.66 -8.00
C PHE A 30 1.32 -8.32 -7.29
N ALA A 31 0.29 -7.73 -6.69
CA ALA A 31 0.42 -6.49 -5.94
C ALA A 31 1.33 -6.64 -4.71
N ASP A 32 1.24 -7.78 -4.02
CA ASP A 32 2.09 -8.07 -2.86
C ASP A 32 3.55 -8.31 -3.24
N GLU A 33 3.83 -9.03 -4.36
CA GLU A 33 5.20 -9.32 -4.80
C GLU A 33 5.88 -8.07 -5.40
N ASP A 34 5.16 -7.27 -6.20
CA ASP A 34 5.76 -6.17 -6.94
C ASP A 34 5.73 -4.82 -6.18
N PHE A 35 4.83 -4.66 -5.21
CA PHE A 35 4.67 -3.39 -4.49
C PHE A 35 4.77 -3.55 -2.97
N THR A 36 3.89 -4.34 -2.33
CA THR A 36 3.77 -4.33 -0.87
C THR A 36 5.04 -4.85 -0.19
N TYR A 37 5.57 -5.99 -0.63
CA TYR A 37 6.82 -6.54 -0.10
C TYR A 37 8.04 -5.62 -0.36
N PRO A 38 8.29 -5.11 -1.57
CA PRO A 38 9.37 -4.18 -1.81
C PRO A 38 9.31 -2.92 -0.95
N MET A 39 8.13 -2.35 -0.73
CA MET A 39 7.97 -1.16 0.12
C MET A 39 8.27 -1.48 1.59
N ARG A 40 7.77 -2.60 2.11
CA ARG A 40 8.12 -3.08 3.46
C ARG A 40 9.62 -3.32 3.61
N ALA A 41 10.24 -4.01 2.66
CA ALA A 41 11.67 -4.28 2.67
C ALA A 41 12.51 -2.99 2.62
N TRP A 42 12.06 -2.01 1.84
CA TRP A 42 12.70 -0.69 1.79
C TRP A 42 12.56 0.05 3.12
N ALA A 43 11.35 0.10 3.69
CA ALA A 43 11.13 0.75 4.99
C ALA A 43 11.99 0.13 6.10
N ARG A 44 12.10 -1.21 6.16
CA ARG A 44 13.02 -1.92 7.07
C ARG A 44 14.48 -1.54 6.84
N SER A 45 14.89 -1.34 5.59
CA SER A 45 16.26 -0.92 5.29
C SER A 45 16.56 0.49 5.78
N MET A 46 15.54 1.35 5.89
CA MET A 46 15.68 2.70 6.43
C MET A 46 16.00 2.74 7.92
N GLU A 47 15.74 1.66 8.68
CA GLU A 47 16.16 1.57 10.09
C GLU A 47 17.68 1.64 10.28
N ASN A 48 18.45 1.44 9.21
CA ASN A 48 19.92 1.56 9.22
C ASN A 48 20.42 2.99 8.98
N VAL A 49 19.52 3.95 8.81
CA VAL A 49 19.84 5.38 8.61
C VAL A 49 19.12 6.24 9.65
N SER A 50 19.50 7.51 9.75
CA SER A 50 18.97 8.42 10.77
C SER A 50 17.61 9.05 10.43
N SER A 51 17.03 8.70 9.28
CA SER A 51 15.76 9.27 8.80
C SER A 51 14.63 8.28 9.00
N ASP A 52 13.50 8.77 9.49
CA ASP A 52 12.28 7.99 9.61
C ASP A 52 11.70 7.61 8.23
N ALA A 53 11.11 6.43 8.16
CA ALA A 53 10.31 6.00 7.01
C ALA A 53 8.83 5.94 7.41
N TYR A 54 7.94 6.25 6.48
CA TYR A 54 6.50 6.27 6.69
C TYR A 54 5.84 5.47 5.58
N LEU A 55 5.06 4.45 5.94
CA LEU A 55 4.31 3.63 4.99
C LEU A 55 2.85 4.06 4.94
N TYR A 56 2.26 3.99 3.75
CA TYR A 56 0.82 4.11 3.58
C TYR A 56 0.27 2.99 2.72
N TRP A 57 -1.03 2.77 2.87
CA TRP A 57 -1.81 1.94 1.99
C TRP A 57 -3.00 2.75 1.46
N PHE A 58 -3.00 3.00 0.16
CA PHE A 58 -4.06 3.75 -0.47
C PHE A 58 -5.23 2.83 -0.81
N THR A 59 -6.40 3.14 -0.24
CA THR A 59 -7.63 2.35 -0.41
C THR A 59 -8.82 3.18 -0.91
N TRP A 60 -8.60 4.46 -1.21
CA TRP A 60 -9.62 5.29 -1.83
C TRP A 60 -9.87 4.86 -3.28
N VAL A 61 -11.14 4.65 -3.65
CA VAL A 61 -11.54 4.29 -5.01
C VAL A 61 -11.93 5.56 -5.76
N PRO A 62 -11.16 5.99 -6.76
CA PRO A 62 -11.49 7.19 -7.51
C PRO A 62 -12.74 6.97 -8.39
N PRO A 63 -13.58 8.01 -8.60
CA PRO A 63 -14.82 7.89 -9.37
C PRO A 63 -14.54 7.93 -10.89
N VAL A 64 -13.83 6.94 -11.38
CA VAL A 64 -13.56 6.69 -12.80
C VAL A 64 -14.57 5.73 -13.42
N GLU A 65 -14.56 5.60 -14.73
CA GLU A 65 -15.33 4.55 -15.42
C GLU A 65 -14.84 3.16 -14.95
N ASN A 66 -15.76 2.27 -14.65
CA ASN A 66 -15.51 0.92 -14.10
C ASN A 66 -14.78 0.90 -12.74
N SER A 67 -14.99 1.91 -11.91
CA SER A 67 -14.34 2.04 -10.59
C SER A 67 -14.58 0.84 -9.66
N GLU A 68 -15.72 0.15 -9.76
CA GLU A 68 -16.04 -1.04 -8.98
C GLU A 68 -15.11 -2.23 -9.30
N GLN A 69 -14.67 -2.36 -10.57
CA GLN A 69 -13.73 -3.39 -11.00
C GLN A 69 -12.28 -2.98 -10.80
N LEU A 70 -11.97 -1.70 -11.00
CA LEU A 70 -10.59 -1.19 -10.90
C LEU A 70 -10.13 -0.99 -9.46
N GLY A 71 -11.06 -0.73 -8.51
CA GLY A 71 -10.70 -0.43 -7.13
C GLY A 71 -9.72 0.73 -6.98
N SER A 72 -8.84 0.60 -6.01
CA SER A 72 -7.70 1.51 -5.79
C SER A 72 -6.51 1.09 -6.65
N PHE A 73 -6.60 1.32 -7.95
CA PHE A 73 -5.59 0.89 -8.92
C PHE A 73 -4.26 1.64 -8.76
N HIS A 74 -3.19 1.07 -9.31
CA HIS A 74 -1.84 1.66 -9.29
C HIS A 74 -1.83 3.10 -9.84
N ALA A 75 -1.19 4.00 -9.11
CA ALA A 75 -1.09 5.44 -9.39
C ALA A 75 -2.40 6.25 -9.22
N ALA A 76 -3.47 5.64 -8.68
CA ALA A 76 -4.74 6.33 -8.43
C ALA A 76 -4.57 7.50 -7.43
N GLU A 77 -3.65 7.40 -6.48
CA GLU A 77 -3.33 8.43 -5.49
C GLU A 77 -2.77 9.72 -6.09
N LEU A 78 -2.15 9.65 -7.28
CA LEU A 78 -1.51 10.82 -7.90
C LEU A 78 -2.48 11.97 -8.16
N GLY A 79 -3.71 11.65 -8.55
CA GLY A 79 -4.78 12.65 -8.72
C GLY A 79 -5.03 13.46 -7.46
N TYR A 80 -5.04 12.78 -6.31
CA TYR A 80 -5.30 13.39 -5.00
C TYR A 80 -4.10 14.14 -4.44
N VAL A 81 -2.91 13.57 -4.54
CA VAL A 81 -1.67 14.20 -4.07
C VAL A 81 -1.40 15.52 -4.79
N PHE A 82 -1.60 15.56 -6.11
CA PHE A 82 -1.30 16.73 -6.93
C PHE A 82 -2.51 17.64 -7.23
N GLY A 83 -3.69 17.34 -6.66
CA GLY A 83 -4.90 18.13 -6.87
C GLY A 83 -5.43 18.08 -8.31
N ASN A 84 -5.09 17.04 -9.08
CA ASN A 84 -5.58 16.81 -10.43
C ASN A 84 -6.66 15.72 -10.43
N LEU A 85 -7.80 16.03 -9.83
CA LEU A 85 -8.87 15.06 -9.59
C LEU A 85 -9.57 14.55 -10.87
N THR A 86 -9.33 15.18 -12.02
CA THR A 86 -9.84 14.70 -13.31
C THR A 86 -8.88 13.74 -14.02
N LEU A 87 -7.75 13.43 -13.37
CA LEU A 87 -6.80 12.43 -13.87
C LEU A 87 -7.54 11.09 -14.09
N PHE A 88 -7.20 10.39 -15.13
CA PHE A 88 -7.85 9.13 -15.55
C PHE A 88 -9.35 9.28 -15.92
N GLY A 89 -9.83 10.49 -16.20
CA GLY A 89 -11.22 10.75 -16.56
C GLY A 89 -12.21 10.68 -15.38
N ALA A 90 -11.70 10.77 -14.14
CA ALA A 90 -12.54 10.78 -12.95
C ALA A 90 -13.52 11.95 -12.91
N LYS A 91 -14.66 11.74 -12.25
CA LYS A 91 -15.72 12.73 -12.00
C LYS A 91 -15.79 13.00 -10.50
N PRO A 92 -14.92 13.88 -9.98
CA PRO A 92 -14.77 14.07 -8.55
C PRO A 92 -16.04 14.56 -7.87
N THR A 93 -16.23 14.11 -6.63
CA THR A 93 -17.26 14.55 -5.70
C THR A 93 -16.66 15.49 -4.65
N GLU A 94 -17.49 16.10 -3.80
CA GLU A 94 -17.01 16.90 -2.66
C GLU A 94 -16.12 16.08 -1.71
N ALA A 95 -16.40 14.78 -1.54
CA ALA A 95 -15.56 13.90 -0.73
C ALA A 95 -14.17 13.69 -1.35
N ASP A 96 -14.08 13.60 -2.67
CA ASP A 96 -12.80 13.54 -3.39
C ASP A 96 -12.00 14.83 -3.23
N GLU A 97 -12.65 15.98 -3.26
CA GLU A 97 -12.01 17.29 -3.05
C GLU A 97 -11.43 17.39 -1.63
N GLN A 98 -12.21 17.05 -0.61
CA GLN A 98 -11.77 17.04 0.79
C GLN A 98 -10.62 16.06 1.03
N PHE A 99 -10.72 14.86 0.46
CA PHE A 99 -9.66 13.85 0.55
C PHE A 99 -8.38 14.32 -0.14
N SER A 100 -8.48 14.95 -1.29
CA SER A 100 -7.34 15.54 -2.01
C SER A 100 -6.67 16.67 -1.22
N GLU A 101 -7.44 17.54 -0.56
CA GLU A 101 -6.89 18.59 0.29
C GLU A 101 -6.08 18.01 1.45
N MET A 102 -6.58 16.96 2.09
CA MET A 102 -5.84 16.23 3.13
C MET A 102 -4.56 15.60 2.56
N MET A 103 -4.65 14.88 1.45
CA MET A 103 -3.51 14.21 0.80
C MET A 103 -2.41 15.20 0.43
N SER A 104 -2.74 16.28 -0.27
CA SER A 104 -1.76 17.30 -0.67
C SER A 104 -1.15 18.01 0.54
N THR A 105 -1.92 18.19 1.61
CA THR A 105 -1.41 18.74 2.88
C THR A 105 -0.39 17.82 3.52
N ILE A 106 -0.67 16.52 3.62
CA ILE A 106 0.25 15.50 4.14
C ILE A 106 1.57 15.50 3.37
N TRP A 107 1.51 15.42 2.02
CA TRP A 107 2.72 15.40 1.18
C TRP A 107 3.52 16.70 1.26
N THR A 108 2.82 17.83 1.29
CA THR A 108 3.48 19.14 1.45
C THR A 108 4.13 19.27 2.82
N GLN A 109 3.49 18.80 3.89
CA GLN A 109 4.02 18.79 5.25
C GLN A 109 5.28 17.92 5.31
N PHE A 110 5.20 16.68 4.78
CA PHE A 110 6.36 15.78 4.71
C PHE A 110 7.51 16.38 3.91
N ALA A 111 7.25 16.97 2.74
CA ALA A 111 8.28 17.60 1.91
C ALA A 111 9.00 18.76 2.63
N LYS A 112 8.32 19.49 3.52
CA LYS A 112 8.90 20.61 4.28
C LYS A 112 9.69 20.15 5.50
N THR A 113 9.28 19.09 6.14
CA THR A 113 9.73 18.75 7.50
C THR A 113 10.36 17.37 7.64
N GLY A 114 10.14 16.47 6.67
CA GLY A 114 10.44 15.04 6.78
C GLY A 114 9.46 14.27 7.68
N ASN A 115 8.38 14.92 8.14
CA ASN A 115 7.37 14.32 9.01
C ASN A 115 5.96 14.62 8.46
N PRO A 116 5.12 13.61 8.18
CA PRO A 116 3.78 13.81 7.63
C PRO A 116 2.76 14.32 8.63
N ASN A 117 3.08 14.29 9.94
CA ASN A 117 2.16 14.68 11.01
C ASN A 117 1.96 16.19 11.08
N GLY A 118 0.73 16.61 11.39
CA GLY A 118 0.36 18.01 11.53
C GLY A 118 -1.04 18.19 12.14
N PRO A 119 -1.41 19.42 12.52
CA PRO A 119 -2.75 19.68 13.05
C PRO A 119 -3.84 19.28 12.06
N GLY A 120 -4.81 18.46 12.50
CA GLY A 120 -5.92 18.00 11.68
C GLY A 120 -5.59 16.87 10.70
N LEU A 121 -4.35 16.39 10.67
CA LEU A 121 -3.92 15.24 9.86
C LEU A 121 -4.00 13.95 10.67
N PRO A 122 -4.13 12.77 10.02
CA PRO A 122 -4.07 11.49 10.70
C PRO A 122 -2.72 11.30 11.39
N GLU A 123 -2.74 10.67 12.56
CA GLU A 123 -1.51 10.31 13.26
C GLU A 123 -0.75 9.25 12.45
N TRP A 124 0.53 9.48 12.21
CA TRP A 124 1.38 8.63 11.41
C TRP A 124 2.67 8.31 12.14
N SER A 125 2.76 7.12 12.71
CA SER A 125 3.99 6.66 13.37
C SER A 125 5.05 6.29 12.35
N PRO A 126 6.33 6.58 12.62
CA PRO A 126 7.41 6.02 11.83
C PRO A 126 7.34 4.49 11.80
N TYR A 127 7.65 3.93 10.64
CA TYR A 127 7.75 2.49 10.48
C TYR A 127 8.97 1.93 11.21
N THR A 128 8.77 0.86 11.96
CA THR A 128 9.84 0.00 12.46
C THR A 128 9.46 -1.47 12.28
N SER A 129 10.45 -2.36 12.24
CA SER A 129 10.21 -3.81 12.20
C SER A 129 9.38 -4.33 13.38
N ASP A 130 9.40 -3.62 14.52
CA ASP A 130 8.66 -3.99 15.72
C ASP A 130 7.20 -3.55 15.70
N ASN A 131 6.88 -2.42 15.02
CA ASN A 131 5.53 -1.89 15.00
C ASN A 131 4.79 -2.13 13.68
N GLU A 132 5.51 -2.38 12.57
CA GLU A 132 4.96 -2.57 11.23
C GLU A 132 3.89 -1.51 10.88
N ALA A 133 4.10 -0.25 11.34
CA ALA A 133 3.11 0.82 11.27
C ALA A 133 2.92 1.34 9.85
N TYR A 134 1.68 1.60 9.49
CA TYR A 134 1.31 2.33 8.28
C TYR A 134 0.05 3.17 8.50
N VAL A 135 -0.27 4.07 7.57
CA VAL A 135 -1.56 4.75 7.55
C VAL A 135 -2.37 4.24 6.36
N GLU A 136 -3.60 3.83 6.62
CA GLU A 136 -4.59 3.62 5.57
C GLU A 136 -5.08 4.99 5.08
N LEU A 137 -5.00 5.24 3.78
CA LEU A 137 -5.49 6.43 3.11
C LEU A 137 -6.70 6.06 2.25
N GLY A 138 -7.88 6.20 2.82
CA GLY A 138 -9.14 5.79 2.24
C GLY A 138 -10.36 6.31 3.00
N ILE A 139 -11.50 5.66 2.86
CA ILE A 139 -12.74 6.04 3.57
C ILE A 139 -12.54 6.00 5.10
N ASN A 140 -11.75 5.06 5.58
CA ASN A 140 -11.42 4.91 6.99
C ASN A 140 -9.97 5.33 7.27
N THR A 141 -9.55 6.47 6.75
CA THR A 141 -8.19 7.00 6.93
C THR A 141 -7.76 7.00 8.39
N GLY A 142 -6.58 6.42 8.66
CA GLY A 142 -6.02 6.39 10.01
C GLY A 142 -4.90 5.37 10.19
N PRO A 143 -4.28 5.35 11.40
CA PRO A 143 -3.15 4.47 11.70
C PRO A 143 -3.57 2.99 11.72
N ARG A 144 -2.68 2.13 11.22
CA ARG A 144 -2.79 0.68 11.19
C ARG A 144 -1.41 0.05 11.43
N SER A 145 -1.38 -1.28 11.53
CA SER A 145 -0.15 -2.07 11.60
C SER A 145 -0.32 -3.40 10.89
N GLU A 146 0.78 -4.07 10.59
CA GLU A 146 0.81 -5.45 10.10
C GLU A 146 0.06 -5.65 8.77
N LEU A 147 0.31 -4.77 7.79
CA LEU A 147 -0.31 -4.86 6.46
C LEU A 147 0.00 -6.22 5.82
N ARG A 148 -1.03 -7.06 5.66
CA ARG A 148 -0.96 -8.36 4.97
C ARG A 148 0.25 -9.21 5.42
N ILE A 149 0.51 -9.25 6.73
CA ILE A 149 1.76 -9.77 7.29
C ILE A 149 2.04 -11.22 6.87
N ALA A 150 1.02 -12.10 6.87
CA ALA A 150 1.18 -13.50 6.51
C ALA A 150 1.59 -13.68 5.04
N GLN A 151 0.95 -12.93 4.14
CA GLN A 151 1.24 -12.93 2.71
C GLN A 151 2.65 -12.38 2.44
N ILE A 152 2.99 -11.28 3.07
CA ILE A 152 4.28 -10.63 2.87
C ILE A 152 5.43 -11.44 3.46
N ASP A 153 5.25 -12.10 4.60
CA ASP A 153 6.24 -13.00 5.18
C ASP A 153 6.48 -14.25 4.31
N LEU A 154 5.43 -14.78 3.66
CA LEU A 154 5.55 -15.87 2.69
C LEU A 154 6.41 -15.44 1.49
N ILE A 155 6.17 -14.27 0.92
CA ILE A 155 6.96 -13.70 -0.18
C ILE A 155 8.40 -13.47 0.26
N GLU A 156 8.62 -12.86 1.42
CA GLU A 156 9.96 -12.60 1.95
C GLU A 156 10.76 -13.89 2.14
N SER A 157 10.10 -14.95 2.63
CA SER A 157 10.73 -16.26 2.82
C SER A 157 11.21 -16.86 1.49
N ALA A 158 10.40 -16.75 0.44
CA ALA A 158 10.76 -17.21 -0.90
C ALA A 158 11.95 -16.42 -1.47
N TRP A 159 11.96 -15.10 -1.31
CA TRP A 159 13.09 -14.26 -1.72
C TRP A 159 14.39 -14.57 -0.94
N LYS A 160 14.31 -14.87 0.36
CA LYS A 160 15.45 -15.29 1.17
C LYS A 160 16.02 -16.63 0.69
N LYS A 161 15.17 -17.62 0.41
CA LYS A 161 15.57 -18.92 -0.15
C LYS A 161 16.31 -18.73 -1.48
N ARG A 162 15.75 -17.95 -2.41
CA ARG A 162 16.36 -17.69 -3.72
C ARG A 162 17.75 -17.05 -3.60
N ARG A 163 17.90 -16.04 -2.73
CA ARG A 163 19.19 -15.37 -2.53
C ARG A 163 20.26 -16.29 -1.91
N SER A 164 19.87 -17.26 -1.08
CA SER A 164 20.81 -18.22 -0.48
C SER A 164 21.33 -19.29 -1.45
N GLN A 165 20.74 -19.39 -2.64
CA GLN A 165 21.12 -20.36 -3.68
C GLN A 165 22.05 -19.76 -4.76
N GLN A 166 22.32 -18.45 -4.67
CA GLN A 166 23.25 -17.72 -5.56
C GLN A 166 24.62 -17.53 -4.91
#